data_ce28bf314f6799f51db8926c4d4ac4b5
#
_entry.id   ce28bf314f6799f51db8926c4d4ac4b5
#
_cell.length_a   1.000
_cell.length_b   1.000
_cell.length_c   1.000
_cell.angle_alpha   90.00
_cell.angle_beta   90.00
_cell.angle_gamma   90.00
#
_symmetry.space_group_name_H-M   'P 1'
#
loop_
_entity.id
_entity.type
_entity.pdbx_description
1 polymer ?
#
loop_
_entity_poly.entity_id
_entity_poly.type
_entity_poly.pdbx_seq_one_letter_code
_entity_poly.pdbx_strand_id
1 'polypeptide(L)'
;MKNTEQQMSRDNVEEELKYYDKLYSDESYSDKQIGGKKKNWFNRLLADMAPTIPNVWECSDRLVSELGDIGGKKVCDLGCGTGVLTEKLVKRGADVHAIDISSEAVKKTKERLEKLPSSKVLVSRMNACATSFDNDTFDIVTGTYILHHMDITKSGKEISRILKPGGRAVFTEPLAHNPISNLWRKLSPQIRTQNEWPLRYKEVREIGKNFSLTKYDEFDFLPLFSAIVYLVTFNQNAKARSAEYLARIEPSFFKVFAPLKRFSGEILIEFIK
;
A
#
# COMPACT_ATOMS: atom_id res chain seq x y z
N MET A 1 -7.82 -35.17 6.38
CA MET A 1 -8.09 -33.99 5.56
C MET A 1 -6.83 -33.12 5.66
N LYS A 2 -6.00 -33.17 4.63
CA LYS A 2 -4.68 -32.54 4.61
C LYS A 2 -4.88 -31.04 4.36
N ASN A 3 -4.67 -30.22 5.38
CA ASN A 3 -4.42 -28.80 5.23
C ASN A 3 -3.07 -28.61 4.54
N THR A 4 -3.11 -28.65 3.23
CA THR A 4 -2.02 -28.09 2.42
C THR A 4 -2.20 -26.57 2.45
N GLU A 5 -1.85 -25.93 3.57
CA GLU A 5 -1.37 -24.55 3.54
C GLU A 5 -0.08 -24.57 2.72
N GLN A 6 -0.24 -24.47 1.41
CA GLN A 6 0.81 -23.93 0.59
C GLN A 6 1.02 -22.50 1.09
N GLN A 7 1.86 -22.37 2.09
CA GLN A 7 2.57 -21.15 2.38
C GLN A 7 3.46 -20.94 1.16
N MET A 8 2.85 -20.36 0.11
CA MET A 8 3.60 -19.98 -1.08
C MET A 8 4.67 -19.04 -0.55
N SER A 9 5.90 -19.48 -0.72
CA SER A 9 7.07 -18.73 -0.31
C SER A 9 6.98 -17.35 -0.94
N ARG A 10 6.74 -16.33 -0.12
CA ARG A 10 6.85 -14.91 -0.52
C ARG A 10 8.31 -14.55 -0.82
N ASP A 11 9.19 -15.54 -0.85
CA ASP A 11 10.62 -15.43 -1.09
C ASP A 11 11.00 -15.36 -2.56
N ASN A 12 10.03 -15.31 -3.50
CA ASN A 12 10.39 -15.25 -4.91
C ASN A 12 10.65 -13.81 -5.38
N VAL A 13 11.65 -13.21 -4.74
CA VAL A 13 12.16 -11.86 -5.05
C VAL A 13 12.43 -11.66 -6.55
N GLU A 14 12.82 -12.73 -7.27
CA GLU A 14 13.07 -12.64 -8.71
C GLU A 14 11.79 -12.54 -9.54
N GLU A 15 10.70 -13.21 -9.13
CA GLU A 15 9.41 -13.10 -9.83
C GLU A 15 8.78 -11.73 -9.62
N GLU A 16 8.82 -11.23 -8.38
CA GLU A 16 8.37 -9.88 -8.04
C GLU A 16 9.16 -8.83 -8.85
N LEU A 17 10.49 -8.94 -8.87
CA LEU A 17 11.34 -8.06 -9.64
C LEU A 17 10.97 -8.05 -11.13
N LYS A 18 10.85 -9.22 -11.77
CA LYS A 18 10.49 -9.32 -13.19
C LYS A 18 9.11 -8.74 -13.48
N TYR A 19 8.15 -8.96 -12.59
CA TYR A 19 6.81 -8.42 -12.72
C TYR A 19 6.81 -6.89 -12.66
N TYR A 20 7.42 -6.31 -11.62
CA TYR A 20 7.41 -4.86 -11.41
C TYR A 20 8.29 -4.12 -12.42
N ASP A 21 9.46 -4.66 -12.81
CA ASP A 21 10.26 -4.07 -13.89
C ASP A 21 9.46 -4.03 -15.21
N LYS A 22 8.72 -5.09 -15.54
CA LYS A 22 7.85 -5.11 -16.71
C LYS A 22 6.67 -4.14 -16.58
N LEU A 23 6.04 -4.07 -15.41
CA LEU A 23 4.92 -3.18 -15.13
C LEU A 23 5.34 -1.73 -15.29
N TYR A 24 6.44 -1.35 -14.67
CA TYR A 24 6.94 0.02 -14.71
C TYR A 24 7.64 0.41 -16.01
N SER A 25 8.10 -0.54 -16.82
CA SER A 25 8.63 -0.25 -18.18
C SER A 25 7.52 0.05 -19.20
N ASP A 26 6.26 -0.29 -18.93
CA ASP A 26 5.13 0.03 -19.81
C ASP A 26 4.86 1.54 -19.76
N GLU A 27 5.08 2.26 -20.88
CA GLU A 27 4.83 3.69 -21.02
C GLU A 27 3.36 4.07 -20.79
N SER A 28 2.44 3.11 -20.97
CA SER A 28 1.01 3.32 -20.68
C SER A 28 0.66 3.20 -19.20
N TYR A 29 1.59 2.79 -18.36
CA TYR A 29 1.39 2.69 -16.92
C TYR A 29 1.23 4.09 -16.30
N SER A 30 0.12 4.32 -15.64
CA SER A 30 -0.09 5.52 -14.82
C SER A 30 -0.58 5.11 -13.43
N ASP A 31 -0.12 5.82 -12.42
CA ASP A 31 -0.53 5.62 -11.00
C ASP A 31 -2.04 5.69 -10.77
N LYS A 32 -2.79 6.20 -11.76
CA LYS A 32 -4.26 6.31 -11.74
C LYS A 32 -4.97 5.13 -12.41
N GLN A 33 -4.24 4.22 -13.05
CA GLN A 33 -4.82 3.10 -13.79
C GLN A 33 -4.16 1.79 -13.42
N ILE A 34 -4.65 1.16 -12.35
CA ILE A 34 -4.41 -0.27 -12.15
C ILE A 34 -5.40 -1.01 -13.05
N GLY A 35 -4.94 -1.44 -14.22
CA GLY A 35 -5.76 -2.21 -15.13
C GLY A 35 -5.17 -2.24 -16.54
N GLY A 36 -4.55 -3.37 -16.91
CA GLY A 36 -4.01 -3.60 -18.24
C GLY A 36 -5.04 -3.41 -19.36
N LYS A 37 -4.57 -3.36 -20.61
CA LYS A 37 -5.40 -3.15 -21.82
C LYS A 37 -6.68 -3.98 -21.77
N LYS A 38 -7.82 -3.30 -21.62
CA LYS A 38 -9.17 -3.87 -21.49
C LYS A 38 -9.54 -4.56 -22.81
N LYS A 39 -9.29 -5.87 -22.93
CA LYS A 39 -9.49 -6.60 -24.22
C LYS A 39 -10.93 -6.92 -24.56
N ASN A 40 -11.88 -6.92 -23.58
CA ASN A 40 -13.31 -7.18 -23.85
C ASN A 40 -14.22 -6.36 -22.94
N TRP A 41 -15.52 -6.29 -23.28
CA TRP A 41 -16.52 -5.51 -22.54
C TRP A 41 -16.70 -5.98 -21.09
N PHE A 42 -16.57 -7.29 -20.82
CA PHE A 42 -16.72 -7.85 -19.50
C PHE A 42 -15.58 -7.42 -18.57
N ASN A 43 -14.33 -7.49 -19.06
CA ASN A 43 -13.16 -7.00 -18.32
C ASN A 43 -13.22 -5.49 -18.09
N ARG A 44 -13.84 -4.73 -19.02
CA ARG A 44 -14.09 -3.31 -18.85
C ARG A 44 -15.11 -3.06 -17.75
N LEU A 45 -16.24 -3.79 -17.77
CA LEU A 45 -17.26 -3.70 -16.73
C LEU A 45 -16.67 -4.04 -15.34
N LEU A 46 -15.91 -5.14 -15.23
CA LEU A 46 -15.24 -5.52 -13.99
C LEU A 46 -14.27 -4.42 -13.51
N ALA A 47 -13.49 -3.82 -14.42
CA ALA A 47 -12.59 -2.75 -14.06
C ALA A 47 -13.33 -1.47 -13.63
N ASP A 48 -14.46 -1.17 -14.26
CA ASP A 48 -15.30 -0.02 -13.93
C ASP A 48 -16.10 -0.24 -12.63
N MET A 49 -16.45 -1.49 -12.34
CA MET A 49 -17.03 -1.93 -11.05
C MET A 49 -15.98 -2.12 -9.97
N ALA A 50 -14.71 -2.19 -10.32
CA ALA A 50 -13.67 -2.36 -9.33
C ALA A 50 -14.02 -1.51 -8.11
N PRO A 51 -14.02 -2.07 -6.89
CA PRO A 51 -14.17 -1.26 -5.69
C PRO A 51 -13.27 -0.05 -5.90
N THR A 52 -13.73 1.12 -5.55
CA THR A 52 -12.85 2.29 -5.49
C THR A 52 -11.80 1.93 -4.45
N ILE A 53 -10.82 1.10 -4.87
CA ILE A 53 -9.61 0.93 -4.10
C ILE A 53 -9.05 2.33 -4.08
N PRO A 54 -8.83 2.93 -2.90
CA PRO A 54 -8.19 4.23 -2.83
C PRO A 54 -6.97 4.14 -3.73
N ASN A 55 -6.86 5.05 -4.67
CA ASN A 55 -5.67 5.04 -5.49
C ASN A 55 -4.47 5.31 -4.57
N VAL A 56 -3.27 4.93 -4.99
CA VAL A 56 -2.03 5.13 -4.21
C VAL A 56 -1.91 6.58 -3.69
N TRP A 57 -2.51 7.55 -4.39
CA TRP A 57 -2.56 8.95 -3.98
C TRP A 57 -3.39 9.16 -2.71
N GLU A 58 -4.59 8.60 -2.63
CA GLU A 58 -5.50 8.74 -1.47
C GLU A 58 -4.96 8.01 -0.25
N CYS A 59 -4.44 6.79 -0.44
CA CYS A 59 -3.78 6.04 0.63
C CYS A 59 -2.54 6.77 1.15
N SER A 60 -1.74 7.36 0.24
CA SER A 60 -0.59 8.16 0.62
C SER A 60 -0.99 9.43 1.35
N ASP A 61 -2.11 10.10 1.00
CA ASP A 61 -2.58 11.29 1.71
C ASP A 61 -3.01 10.96 3.13
N ARG A 62 -3.75 9.86 3.32
CA ARG A 62 -4.13 9.38 4.65
C ARG A 62 -2.90 9.02 5.48
N LEU A 63 -1.97 8.25 4.92
CA LEU A 63 -0.72 7.86 5.59
C LEU A 63 0.08 9.09 6.02
N VAL A 64 0.32 10.03 5.09
CA VAL A 64 1.08 11.26 5.37
C VAL A 64 0.38 12.16 6.41
N SER A 65 -0.96 12.16 6.43
CA SER A 65 -1.73 12.85 7.48
C SER A 65 -1.48 12.23 8.86
N GLU A 66 -1.41 10.90 8.95
CA GLU A 66 -1.14 10.17 10.20
C GLU A 66 0.28 10.38 10.72
N LEU A 67 1.25 10.59 9.83
CA LEU A 67 2.62 10.87 10.22
C LEU A 67 2.77 12.19 10.99
N GLY A 68 1.87 13.14 10.82
CA GLY A 68 1.91 14.46 11.46
C GLY A 68 3.05 15.34 10.95
N ASP A 69 3.77 16.02 11.86
CA ASP A 69 4.93 16.82 11.51
C ASP A 69 6.17 15.94 11.32
N ILE A 70 6.68 15.91 10.08
CA ILE A 70 7.86 15.15 9.68
C ILE A 70 9.01 16.02 9.18
N GLY A 71 8.90 17.35 9.35
CA GLY A 71 9.96 18.29 8.96
C GLY A 71 11.30 17.94 9.59
N GLY A 72 12.33 17.75 8.77
CA GLY A 72 13.69 17.38 9.22
C GLY A 72 13.85 15.95 9.77
N LYS A 73 12.78 15.11 9.78
CA LYS A 73 12.88 13.70 10.16
C LYS A 73 13.54 12.88 9.06
N LYS A 74 14.35 11.89 9.46
CA LYS A 74 14.86 10.87 8.54
C LYS A 74 13.78 9.81 8.30
N VAL A 75 13.31 9.71 7.08
CA VAL A 75 12.21 8.81 6.69
C VAL A 75 12.70 7.80 5.66
N CYS A 76 12.41 6.52 5.88
CA CYS A 76 12.60 5.48 4.88
C CYS A 76 11.24 5.16 4.22
N ASP A 77 11.15 5.29 2.89
CA ASP A 77 10.01 4.89 2.08
C ASP A 77 10.33 3.53 1.44
N LEU A 78 9.69 2.47 1.96
CA LEU A 78 9.88 1.09 1.49
C LEU A 78 8.93 0.79 0.33
N GLY A 79 9.47 0.31 -0.81
CA GLY A 79 8.68 0.04 -2.00
C GLY A 79 8.14 1.32 -2.62
N CYS A 80 9.01 2.27 -2.93
CA CYS A 80 8.62 3.61 -3.37
C CYS A 80 7.88 3.64 -4.73
N GLY A 81 7.95 2.57 -5.53
CA GLY A 81 7.27 2.44 -6.81
C GLY A 81 7.58 3.60 -7.75
N THR A 82 6.57 4.39 -8.09
CA THR A 82 6.71 5.58 -8.94
C THR A 82 6.96 6.87 -8.15
N GLY A 83 7.18 6.78 -6.83
CA GLY A 83 7.58 7.91 -5.97
C GLY A 83 6.44 8.81 -5.50
N VAL A 84 5.19 8.34 -5.55
CA VAL A 84 4.02 9.15 -5.11
C VAL A 84 4.11 9.50 -3.63
N LEU A 85 4.36 8.51 -2.77
CA LEU A 85 4.54 8.73 -1.34
C LEU A 85 5.81 9.52 -1.08
N THR A 86 6.93 9.14 -1.71
CA THR A 86 8.22 9.85 -1.61
C THR A 86 8.06 11.34 -1.86
N GLU A 87 7.38 11.72 -2.95
CA GLU A 87 7.12 13.12 -3.31
C GLU A 87 6.39 13.88 -2.20
N LYS A 88 5.38 13.27 -1.60
CA LYS A 88 4.59 13.88 -0.51
C LYS A 88 5.43 14.06 0.75
N LEU A 89 6.27 13.07 1.10
CA LEU A 89 7.18 13.15 2.25
C LEU A 89 8.21 14.27 2.08
N VAL A 90 8.81 14.36 0.88
CA VAL A 90 9.77 15.42 0.54
C VAL A 90 9.13 16.81 0.63
N LYS A 91 7.91 16.98 0.07
CA LYS A 91 7.15 18.24 0.15
C LYS A 91 6.82 18.67 1.58
N ARG A 92 6.79 17.72 2.52
CA ARG A 92 6.62 18.00 3.95
C ARG A 92 7.94 18.22 4.70
N GLY A 93 9.05 18.32 3.98
CA GLY A 93 10.35 18.66 4.55
C GLY A 93 11.12 17.52 5.19
N ALA A 94 10.71 16.27 4.98
CA ALA A 94 11.45 15.11 5.45
C ALA A 94 12.77 14.91 4.67
N ASP A 95 13.76 14.29 5.34
CA ASP A 95 14.97 13.73 4.74
C ASP A 95 14.68 12.27 4.36
N VAL A 96 14.47 12.00 3.06
CA VAL A 96 13.87 10.77 2.60
C VAL A 96 14.89 9.84 1.94
N HIS A 97 14.93 8.58 2.39
CA HIS A 97 15.55 7.48 1.66
C HIS A 97 14.45 6.58 1.10
N ALA A 98 14.23 6.66 -0.21
CA ALA A 98 13.27 5.82 -0.91
C ALA A 98 13.96 4.61 -1.52
N ILE A 99 13.40 3.43 -1.32
CA ILE A 99 13.95 2.20 -1.86
C ILE A 99 12.88 1.37 -2.57
N ASP A 100 13.31 0.69 -3.64
CA ASP A 100 12.50 -0.29 -4.34
C ASP A 100 13.40 -1.40 -4.88
N ILE A 101 12.85 -2.58 -5.10
CA ILE A 101 13.57 -3.70 -5.70
C ILE A 101 13.70 -3.54 -7.21
N SER A 102 12.72 -2.88 -7.84
CA SER A 102 12.67 -2.62 -9.27
C SER A 102 13.56 -1.45 -9.68
N SER A 103 14.42 -1.66 -10.67
CA SER A 103 15.24 -0.60 -11.27
C SER A 103 14.41 0.44 -12.00
N GLU A 104 13.31 0.03 -12.64
CA GLU A 104 12.39 0.92 -13.33
C GLU A 104 11.59 1.80 -12.35
N ALA A 105 11.17 1.24 -11.21
CA ALA A 105 10.56 2.01 -10.13
C ALA A 105 11.50 3.11 -9.62
N VAL A 106 12.75 2.75 -9.31
CA VAL A 106 13.78 3.70 -8.89
C VAL A 106 13.99 4.82 -9.92
N LYS A 107 14.02 4.48 -11.21
CA LYS A 107 14.14 5.45 -12.30
C LYS A 107 12.95 6.41 -12.33
N LYS A 108 11.71 5.89 -12.33
CA LYS A 108 10.49 6.71 -12.33
C LYS A 108 10.38 7.60 -11.10
N THR A 109 10.78 7.10 -9.93
CA THR A 109 10.84 7.90 -8.71
C THR A 109 11.83 9.06 -8.86
N LYS A 110 13.03 8.82 -9.37
CA LYS A 110 14.01 9.90 -9.63
C LYS A 110 13.46 10.94 -10.59
N GLU A 111 12.90 10.52 -11.74
CA GLU A 111 12.28 11.41 -12.74
C GLU A 111 11.16 12.28 -12.13
N ARG A 112 10.34 11.70 -11.23
CA ARG A 112 9.30 12.46 -10.50
C ARG A 112 9.90 13.52 -9.60
N LEU A 113 10.96 13.18 -8.89
CA LEU A 113 11.59 14.05 -7.90
C LEU A 113 12.49 15.15 -8.49
N GLU A 114 13.00 14.98 -9.72
CA GLU A 114 13.77 16.01 -10.43
C GLU A 114 13.02 17.35 -10.56
N LYS A 115 11.70 17.31 -10.53
CA LYS A 115 10.84 18.50 -10.61
C LYS A 115 10.67 19.22 -9.27
N LEU A 116 11.22 18.67 -8.19
CA LEU A 116 11.10 19.25 -6.85
C LEU A 116 12.37 20.03 -6.48
N PRO A 117 12.24 21.19 -5.84
CA PRO A 117 13.36 21.98 -5.35
C PRO A 117 13.92 21.35 -4.05
N SER A 118 14.31 20.09 -4.07
CA SER A 118 14.76 19.42 -2.85
C SER A 118 16.10 18.72 -3.05
N SER A 119 16.98 18.94 -2.10
CA SER A 119 18.31 18.33 -2.01
C SER A 119 18.40 17.15 -1.04
N LYS A 120 17.31 16.78 -0.36
CA LYS A 120 17.32 15.80 0.73
C LYS A 120 16.53 14.54 0.41
N VAL A 121 16.80 13.96 -0.77
CA VAL A 121 16.20 12.68 -1.12
C VAL A 121 17.23 11.78 -1.79
N LEU A 122 17.34 10.55 -1.31
CA LEU A 122 18.11 9.49 -1.91
C LEU A 122 17.16 8.40 -2.39
N VAL A 123 17.34 7.96 -3.64
CA VAL A 123 16.54 6.87 -4.21
C VAL A 123 17.49 5.76 -4.66
N SER A 124 17.34 4.57 -4.13
CA SER A 124 18.23 3.45 -4.42
C SER A 124 17.48 2.14 -4.62
N ARG A 125 18.07 1.26 -5.44
CA ARG A 125 17.58 -0.09 -5.61
C ARG A 125 18.03 -0.94 -4.42
N MET A 126 17.07 -1.51 -3.66
CA MET A 126 17.36 -2.27 -2.46
C MET A 126 16.22 -3.23 -2.12
N ASN A 127 16.54 -4.37 -1.53
CA ASN A 127 15.55 -5.29 -0.99
C ASN A 127 15.11 -4.82 0.41
N ALA A 128 13.83 -4.53 0.60
CA ALA A 128 13.27 -4.04 1.86
C ALA A 128 13.33 -5.08 3.02
N CYS A 129 13.52 -6.37 2.71
CA CYS A 129 13.71 -7.41 3.72
C CYS A 129 15.16 -7.57 4.21
N ALA A 130 16.12 -6.89 3.56
CA ALA A 130 17.55 -6.97 3.87
C ALA A 130 18.25 -5.71 3.32
N THR A 131 18.06 -4.60 4.01
CA THR A 131 18.64 -3.32 3.59
C THR A 131 20.10 -3.19 4.04
N SER A 132 20.86 -2.33 3.34
CA SER A 132 22.23 -2.00 3.72
C SER A 132 22.32 -0.82 4.71
N PHE A 133 21.20 -0.37 5.27
CA PHE A 133 21.19 0.71 6.26
C PHE A 133 21.73 0.22 7.61
N ASP A 134 22.36 1.11 8.35
CA ASP A 134 22.76 0.86 9.71
C ASP A 134 21.55 0.72 10.64
N ASN A 135 21.78 0.09 11.82
CA ASN A 135 20.76 0.05 12.88
C ASN A 135 20.39 1.48 13.30
N ASP A 136 19.17 1.66 13.77
CA ASP A 136 18.72 2.90 14.41
C ASP A 136 18.94 4.16 13.55
N THR A 137 18.73 4.04 12.23
CA THR A 137 18.99 5.10 11.25
C THR A 137 17.81 6.05 11.10
N PHE A 138 16.57 5.53 11.06
CA PHE A 138 15.39 6.29 10.68
C PHE A 138 14.51 6.65 11.88
N ASP A 139 13.97 7.86 11.85
CA ASP A 139 12.92 8.28 12.78
C ASP A 139 11.58 7.64 12.41
N ILE A 140 11.35 7.45 11.08
CA ILE A 140 10.13 6.88 10.52
C ILE A 140 10.50 5.91 9.39
N VAL A 141 9.81 4.76 9.36
CA VAL A 141 9.79 3.85 8.22
C VAL A 141 8.35 3.78 7.70
N THR A 142 8.14 3.89 6.41
CA THR A 142 6.80 3.95 5.84
C THR A 142 6.72 3.28 4.48
N GLY A 143 5.52 3.06 3.98
CA GLY A 143 5.26 2.53 2.66
C GLY A 143 3.77 2.31 2.43
N THR A 144 3.37 2.27 1.17
CA THR A 144 2.00 1.96 0.74
C THR A 144 2.00 0.70 -0.09
N TYR A 145 1.17 -0.28 0.29
CA TYR A 145 0.98 -1.52 -0.47
C TYR A 145 2.28 -2.30 -0.70
N ILE A 146 3.09 -2.44 0.34
CA ILE A 146 4.40 -3.12 0.26
C ILE A 146 4.51 -4.34 1.17
N LEU A 147 3.95 -4.31 2.39
CA LEU A 147 4.15 -5.38 3.36
C LEU A 147 3.59 -6.73 2.88
N HIS A 148 2.49 -6.70 2.12
CA HIS A 148 1.86 -7.91 1.60
C HIS A 148 2.64 -8.58 0.45
N HIS A 149 3.70 -7.93 -0.07
CA HIS A 149 4.67 -8.49 -1.02
C HIS A 149 5.92 -9.03 -0.33
N MET A 150 6.09 -8.79 0.98
CA MET A 150 7.32 -9.10 1.70
C MET A 150 7.21 -10.39 2.52
N ASP A 151 8.35 -11.00 2.84
CA ASP A 151 8.43 -11.99 3.91
C ASP A 151 8.13 -11.30 5.24
N ILE A 152 7.01 -11.68 5.85
CA ILE A 152 6.48 -11.03 7.05
C ILE A 152 7.45 -11.08 8.23
N THR A 153 8.16 -12.20 8.40
CA THR A 153 9.10 -12.38 9.52
C THR A 153 10.37 -11.57 9.30
N LYS A 154 10.92 -11.58 8.08
CA LYS A 154 12.12 -10.83 7.75
C LYS A 154 11.84 -9.32 7.75
N SER A 155 10.72 -8.90 7.16
CA SER A 155 10.35 -7.47 7.11
C SER A 155 10.17 -6.88 8.50
N GLY A 156 9.47 -7.57 9.41
CA GLY A 156 9.30 -7.08 10.78
C GLY A 156 10.62 -6.86 11.52
N LYS A 157 11.56 -7.81 11.38
CA LYS A 157 12.90 -7.68 11.97
C LYS A 157 13.71 -6.53 11.34
N GLU A 158 13.68 -6.43 10.01
CA GLU A 158 14.45 -5.41 9.30
C GLU A 158 13.92 -4.01 9.57
N ILE A 159 12.60 -3.81 9.51
CA ILE A 159 11.96 -2.52 9.83
C ILE A 159 12.32 -2.10 11.26
N SER A 160 12.21 -3.02 12.23
CA SER A 160 12.60 -2.74 13.61
C SER A 160 14.10 -2.42 13.74
N ARG A 161 14.97 -3.11 13.00
CA ARG A 161 16.42 -2.90 13.03
C ARG A 161 16.83 -1.49 12.60
N ILE A 162 16.26 -1.02 11.48
CA ILE A 162 16.61 0.29 10.91
C ILE A 162 15.93 1.47 11.59
N LEU A 163 14.85 1.25 12.35
CA LEU A 163 14.20 2.27 13.16
C LEU A 163 15.00 2.61 14.41
N LYS A 164 15.06 3.88 14.76
CA LYS A 164 15.58 4.35 16.04
C LYS A 164 14.70 3.89 17.20
N PRO A 165 15.24 3.76 18.42
CA PRO A 165 14.41 3.60 19.61
C PRO A 165 13.37 4.72 19.71
N GLY A 166 12.09 4.36 19.93
CA GLY A 166 10.96 5.29 19.89
C GLY A 166 10.53 5.74 18.49
N GLY A 167 11.18 5.24 17.44
CA GLY A 167 10.79 5.49 16.05
C GLY A 167 9.47 4.79 15.67
N ARG A 168 8.83 5.27 14.61
CA ARG A 168 7.52 4.81 14.15
C ARG A 168 7.61 4.17 12.77
N ALA A 169 6.93 3.03 12.59
CA ALA A 169 6.70 2.44 11.27
C ALA A 169 5.21 2.55 10.93
N VAL A 170 4.86 3.21 9.82
CA VAL A 170 3.47 3.45 9.43
C VAL A 170 3.23 2.99 8.00
N PHE A 171 2.23 2.14 7.82
CA PHE A 171 1.91 1.52 6.52
C PHE A 171 0.42 1.57 6.24
N THR A 172 0.06 1.64 4.95
CA THR A 172 -1.30 1.35 4.48
C THR A 172 -1.28 0.11 3.60
N GLU A 173 -2.21 -0.83 3.88
CA GLU A 173 -2.21 -2.14 3.24
C GLU A 173 -3.63 -2.61 2.91
N PRO A 174 -3.82 -3.38 1.83
CA PRO A 174 -5.09 -4.03 1.57
C PRO A 174 -5.37 -5.13 2.60
N LEU A 175 -6.61 -5.19 3.09
CA LEU A 175 -7.03 -6.15 4.11
C LEU A 175 -7.73 -7.37 3.49
N ALA A 176 -7.32 -8.56 3.93
CA ALA A 176 -7.78 -9.84 3.35
C ALA A 176 -9.22 -10.24 3.72
N HIS A 177 -9.85 -9.57 4.67
CA HIS A 177 -11.11 -10.01 5.26
C HIS A 177 -12.36 -9.46 4.56
N ASN A 178 -12.21 -8.58 3.58
CA ASN A 178 -13.33 -8.02 2.84
C ASN A 178 -13.88 -9.01 1.80
N PRO A 179 -15.13 -9.47 1.90
CA PRO A 179 -15.69 -10.47 0.98
C PRO A 179 -15.91 -9.91 -0.44
N ILE A 180 -16.22 -8.62 -0.56
CA ILE A 180 -16.45 -7.96 -1.87
C ILE A 180 -15.11 -7.86 -2.61
N SER A 181 -14.08 -7.35 -1.95
CA SER A 181 -12.73 -7.28 -2.53
C SER A 181 -12.19 -8.66 -2.89
N ASN A 182 -12.44 -9.67 -2.07
CA ASN A 182 -12.02 -11.04 -2.35
C ASN A 182 -12.76 -11.65 -3.55
N LEU A 183 -14.06 -11.38 -3.69
CA LEU A 183 -14.82 -11.81 -4.86
C LEU A 183 -14.29 -11.12 -6.12
N TRP A 184 -14.08 -9.81 -6.07
CA TRP A 184 -13.52 -9.05 -7.18
C TRP A 184 -12.13 -9.57 -7.59
N ARG A 185 -11.25 -9.85 -6.62
CA ARG A 185 -9.93 -10.45 -6.89
C ARG A 185 -10.01 -11.81 -7.61
N LYS A 186 -10.98 -12.63 -7.25
CA LYS A 186 -11.23 -13.92 -7.94
C LYS A 186 -11.67 -13.73 -9.39
N LEU A 187 -12.45 -12.68 -9.66
CA LEU A 187 -12.96 -12.37 -11.00
C LEU A 187 -11.93 -11.65 -11.88
N SER A 188 -10.86 -11.11 -11.30
CA SER A 188 -9.86 -10.28 -11.98
C SER A 188 -8.41 -10.77 -11.72
N PRO A 189 -8.08 -12.03 -12.03
CA PRO A 189 -6.76 -12.59 -11.70
C PRO A 189 -5.60 -11.94 -12.47
N GLN A 190 -5.88 -11.27 -13.60
CA GLN A 190 -4.88 -10.69 -14.52
C GLN A 190 -4.27 -9.36 -14.03
N ILE A 191 -4.76 -8.80 -12.94
CA ILE A 191 -4.33 -7.47 -12.44
C ILE A 191 -3.46 -7.54 -11.18
N ARG A 192 -2.95 -8.71 -10.85
CA ARG A 192 -2.12 -8.95 -9.66
C ARG A 192 -1.03 -9.98 -9.93
N THR A 193 0.01 -10.02 -9.09
CA THR A 193 0.97 -11.11 -9.08
C THR A 193 0.33 -12.40 -8.54
N GLN A 194 0.86 -13.56 -8.93
CA GLN A 194 0.34 -14.84 -8.44
C GLN A 194 0.54 -15.02 -6.93
N ASN A 195 1.51 -14.32 -6.37
CA ASN A 195 1.93 -14.42 -4.97
C ASN A 195 1.38 -13.28 -4.09
N GLU A 196 0.61 -12.36 -4.65
CA GLU A 196 0.04 -11.21 -3.95
C GLU A 196 -1.20 -11.62 -3.16
N TRP A 197 -1.12 -11.52 -1.84
CA TRP A 197 -2.24 -11.74 -0.92
C TRP A 197 -2.38 -10.55 0.02
N PRO A 198 -3.59 -9.96 0.14
CA PRO A 198 -3.82 -8.91 1.10
C PRO A 198 -3.45 -9.33 2.52
N LEU A 199 -3.07 -8.36 3.33
CA LEU A 199 -2.58 -8.58 4.68
C LEU A 199 -3.70 -9.12 5.60
N ARG A 200 -3.36 -10.08 6.45
CA ARG A 200 -4.26 -10.61 7.48
C ARG A 200 -3.82 -10.11 8.85
N TYR A 201 -4.74 -10.01 9.80
CA TYR A 201 -4.40 -9.62 11.18
C TYR A 201 -3.32 -10.49 11.83
N LYS A 202 -3.24 -11.79 11.46
CA LYS A 202 -2.16 -12.66 11.96
C LYS A 202 -0.78 -12.17 11.52
N GLU A 203 -0.67 -11.63 10.32
CA GLU A 203 0.57 -11.12 9.75
C GLU A 203 0.93 -9.77 10.37
N VAL A 204 -0.06 -8.91 10.62
CA VAL A 204 0.13 -7.67 11.38
C VAL A 204 0.69 -7.98 12.77
N ARG A 205 0.10 -8.96 13.47
CA ARG A 205 0.60 -9.40 14.78
C ARG A 205 2.00 -10.00 14.72
N GLU A 206 2.33 -10.73 13.65
CA GLU A 206 3.67 -11.33 13.49
C GLU A 206 4.74 -10.24 13.31
N ILE A 207 4.49 -9.23 12.48
CA ILE A 207 5.35 -8.05 12.36
C ILE A 207 5.46 -7.36 13.72
N GLY A 208 4.32 -7.14 14.39
CA GLY A 208 4.20 -6.45 15.66
C GLY A 208 5.02 -7.03 16.80
N LYS A 209 5.41 -8.33 16.75
CA LYS A 209 6.27 -8.95 17.76
C LYS A 209 7.66 -8.28 17.89
N ASN A 210 8.08 -7.52 16.89
CA ASN A 210 9.36 -6.82 16.87
C ASN A 210 9.26 -5.38 17.41
N PHE A 211 8.09 -4.97 17.93
CA PHE A 211 7.79 -3.61 18.34
C PHE A 211 7.16 -3.57 19.72
N SER A 212 7.29 -2.44 20.41
CA SER A 212 6.72 -2.23 21.75
C SER A 212 5.20 -2.01 21.72
N LEU A 213 4.70 -1.42 20.62
CA LEU A 213 3.28 -1.14 20.44
C LEU A 213 2.88 -1.31 18.98
N THR A 214 1.69 -1.89 18.78
CA THR A 214 1.03 -1.97 17.47
C THR A 214 -0.36 -1.37 17.58
N LYS A 215 -0.64 -0.39 16.73
CA LYS A 215 -1.98 0.18 16.53
C LYS A 215 -2.38 0.00 15.08
N TYR A 216 -3.67 -0.03 14.81
CA TYR A 216 -4.18 -0.02 13.45
C TYR A 216 -5.59 0.58 13.40
N ASP A 217 -5.94 1.13 12.25
CA ASP A 217 -7.29 1.61 11.93
C ASP A 217 -7.71 1.08 10.56
N GLU A 218 -8.89 0.49 10.51
CA GLU A 218 -9.46 -0.08 9.29
C GLU A 218 -10.38 0.95 8.64
N PHE A 219 -10.36 1.00 7.31
CA PHE A 219 -11.13 1.97 6.53
C PHE A 219 -11.54 1.39 5.17
N ASP A 220 -12.37 2.13 4.44
CA ASP A 220 -12.90 1.73 3.13
C ASP A 220 -13.79 0.48 3.16
N PHE A 221 -14.70 0.44 4.14
CA PHE A 221 -15.81 -0.51 4.16
C PHE A 221 -17.01 0.02 3.37
N LEU A 222 -17.52 1.21 3.74
CA LEU A 222 -18.65 1.81 3.07
C LEU A 222 -18.36 2.25 1.63
N PRO A 223 -17.21 2.85 1.31
CA PRO A 223 -16.88 3.24 -0.06
C PRO A 223 -16.96 2.10 -1.08
N LEU A 224 -16.75 0.85 -0.66
CA LEU A 224 -16.91 -0.32 -1.54
C LEU A 224 -18.31 -0.44 -2.15
N PHE A 225 -19.33 0.05 -1.45
CA PHE A 225 -20.71 0.03 -1.95
C PHE A 225 -20.97 1.03 -3.08
N SER A 226 -20.06 1.97 -3.35
CA SER A 226 -20.13 2.86 -4.53
C SER A 226 -20.16 2.10 -5.85
N ALA A 227 -19.65 0.87 -5.90
CA ALA A 227 -19.78 0.00 -7.05
C ALA A 227 -21.25 -0.27 -7.45
N ILE A 228 -22.16 -0.31 -6.47
CA ILE A 228 -23.60 -0.48 -6.72
C ILE A 228 -24.14 0.76 -7.43
N VAL A 229 -23.70 1.95 -7.04
CA VAL A 229 -24.09 3.21 -7.72
C VAL A 229 -23.64 3.19 -9.19
N TYR A 230 -22.44 2.68 -9.46
CA TYR A 230 -21.97 2.52 -10.84
C TYR A 230 -22.83 1.52 -11.63
N LEU A 231 -23.21 0.39 -11.06
CA LEU A 231 -24.06 -0.62 -11.72
C LEU A 231 -25.43 -0.08 -12.12
N VAL A 232 -25.98 0.84 -11.32
CA VAL A 232 -27.29 1.45 -11.60
C VAL A 232 -27.17 2.61 -12.59
N THR A 233 -26.12 3.41 -12.47
CA THR A 233 -26.00 4.68 -13.22
C THR A 233 -25.08 4.59 -14.43
N PHE A 234 -24.20 3.62 -14.49
CA PHE A 234 -23.07 3.51 -15.45
C PHE A 234 -22.23 4.80 -15.52
N ASN A 235 -22.17 5.55 -14.40
CA ASN A 235 -21.53 6.87 -14.32
C ASN A 235 -20.39 6.86 -13.29
N GLN A 236 -19.14 7.02 -13.76
CA GLN A 236 -17.95 7.03 -12.90
C GLN A 236 -17.92 8.25 -11.95
N ASN A 237 -18.44 9.40 -12.37
CA ASN A 237 -18.51 10.56 -11.50
C ASN A 237 -19.53 10.37 -10.36
N ALA A 238 -20.64 9.71 -10.62
CA ALA A 238 -21.62 9.36 -9.60
C ALA A 238 -21.02 8.35 -8.61
N LYS A 239 -20.29 7.34 -9.11
CA LYS A 239 -19.55 6.39 -8.28
C LYS A 239 -18.54 7.11 -7.37
N ALA A 240 -17.69 7.98 -7.93
CA ALA A 240 -16.67 8.71 -7.17
C ALA A 240 -17.30 9.58 -6.06
N ARG A 241 -18.32 10.38 -6.40
CA ARG A 241 -19.04 11.21 -5.40
C ARG A 241 -19.68 10.38 -4.30
N SER A 242 -20.27 9.23 -4.64
CA SER A 242 -20.83 8.32 -3.63
C SER A 242 -19.77 7.73 -2.74
N ALA A 243 -18.59 7.35 -3.26
CA ALA A 243 -17.48 6.85 -2.47
C ALA A 243 -16.98 7.90 -1.47
N GLU A 244 -16.78 9.15 -1.92
CA GLU A 244 -16.39 10.27 -1.04
C GLU A 244 -17.41 10.52 0.07
N TYR A 245 -18.71 10.50 -0.26
CA TYR A 245 -19.77 10.66 0.74
C TYR A 245 -19.75 9.51 1.76
N LEU A 246 -19.65 8.27 1.28
CA LEU A 246 -19.59 7.07 2.12
C LEU A 246 -18.35 7.08 3.03
N ALA A 247 -17.20 7.51 2.53
CA ALA A 247 -15.99 7.66 3.33
C ALA A 247 -16.16 8.68 4.47
N ARG A 248 -16.87 9.79 4.22
CA ARG A 248 -17.13 10.82 5.26
C ARG A 248 -18.03 10.32 6.40
N ILE A 249 -19.02 9.48 6.11
CA ILE A 249 -19.94 8.97 7.14
C ILE A 249 -19.42 7.70 7.83
N GLU A 250 -18.44 7.02 7.25
CA GLU A 250 -17.90 5.75 7.75
C GLU A 250 -17.41 5.81 9.22
N PRO A 251 -16.68 6.84 9.68
CA PRO A 251 -16.28 6.91 11.08
C PRO A 251 -17.47 6.95 12.05
N SER A 252 -18.56 7.61 11.66
CA SER A 252 -19.79 7.64 12.47
C SER A 252 -20.54 6.30 12.43
N PHE A 253 -20.55 5.66 11.27
CA PHE A 253 -21.09 4.32 11.10
C PHE A 253 -20.40 3.31 12.03
N PHE A 254 -19.09 3.30 12.09
CA PHE A 254 -18.32 2.39 12.93
C PHE A 254 -18.42 2.67 14.44
N LYS A 255 -18.89 3.84 14.87
CA LYS A 255 -19.25 4.06 16.28
C LYS A 255 -20.41 3.17 16.72
N VAL A 256 -21.33 2.86 15.79
CA VAL A 256 -22.50 2.01 16.04
C VAL A 256 -22.22 0.55 15.66
N PHE A 257 -21.54 0.32 14.55
CA PHE A 257 -21.30 -0.99 13.96
C PHE A 257 -19.82 -1.40 13.98
N ALA A 258 -19.15 -1.20 15.12
CA ALA A 258 -17.72 -1.48 15.29
C ALA A 258 -17.25 -2.87 14.80
N PRO A 259 -17.99 -3.98 15.01
CA PRO A 259 -17.54 -5.29 14.52
C PRO A 259 -17.41 -5.40 13.00
N LEU A 260 -18.06 -4.51 12.23
CA LEU A 260 -17.95 -4.51 10.77
C LEU A 260 -16.62 -3.94 10.24
N LYS A 261 -15.88 -3.18 11.06
CA LYS A 261 -14.55 -2.67 10.72
C LYS A 261 -13.62 -3.75 10.15
N ARG A 262 -13.68 -4.95 10.69
CA ARG A 262 -12.87 -6.09 10.23
C ARG A 262 -13.06 -6.48 8.77
N PHE A 263 -14.14 -6.02 8.14
CA PHE A 263 -14.46 -6.25 6.73
C PHE A 263 -14.10 -5.04 5.86
N SER A 264 -13.38 -4.07 6.37
CA SER A 264 -12.83 -2.94 5.59
C SER A 264 -11.92 -3.44 4.47
N GLY A 265 -11.77 -2.61 3.45
CA GLY A 265 -10.90 -2.90 2.32
C GLY A 265 -9.42 -2.70 2.64
N GLU A 266 -9.14 -1.74 3.51
CA GLU A 266 -7.82 -1.21 3.81
C GLU A 266 -7.57 -1.14 5.33
N ILE A 267 -6.28 -1.16 5.67
CA ILE A 267 -5.80 -1.00 7.04
C ILE A 267 -4.60 -0.05 7.06
N LEU A 268 -4.64 0.95 7.95
CA LEU A 268 -3.47 1.74 8.33
C LEU A 268 -2.89 1.13 9.60
N ILE A 269 -1.59 0.86 9.61
CA ILE A 269 -0.91 0.19 10.71
C ILE A 269 0.22 1.07 11.21
N GLU A 270 0.32 1.24 12.51
CA GLU A 270 1.42 1.90 13.18
C GLU A 270 2.11 0.92 14.14
N PHE A 271 3.42 0.80 14.00
CA PHE A 271 4.29 0.10 14.94
C PHE A 271 5.24 1.11 15.60
N ILE A 272 5.48 0.98 16.90
CA ILE A 272 6.42 1.82 17.66
C ILE A 272 7.53 0.91 18.21
N LYS A 273 8.79 1.27 17.92
CA LYS A 273 9.95 0.53 18.41
C LYS A 273 10.26 0.79 19.88
#